data_a2e38f5d62893331e03930d0840c4da3
#
_entry.id   a2e38f5d62893331e03930d0840c4da3
#
_cell.length_a   1.000
_cell.length_b   1.000
_cell.length_c   1.000
_cell.angle_alpha   90.00
_cell.angle_beta   90.00
_cell.angle_gamma   90.00
#
_symmetry.space_group_name_H-M   'P 1'
#
loop_
_entity.id
_entity.type
_entity.pdbx_description
1 polymer ?
#
loop_
_entity_poly.entity_id
_entity_poly.type
_entity_poly.pdbx_seq_one_letter_code
_entity_poly.pdbx_strand_id
1 'polypeptide(L)'
;PHPIGCAAVGVQLMSGPFGSSQWMYNPSTSFYSHTINQSLRFGDGDVGYLSRTFGTPTDSNKWTLSLWVKSCRNQVRFLDVGGSAGNDDLIGIGSPGYEQVYFNKRTSSSYDYRLQPTQLLRDPSAWYHCVTVFDSSNSTSSDRQIIYINGERVTALDYSSYPSSGAASRINTAVEHRIGTTVYSSSFDNDGYIAEMTFVDGQALTPTSFGETKAGIWIPKNTSGLTFGNNGFRLQ
;
A
#
# COMPACT_ATOMS: atom_id res chain seq x y z
N PRO A 1 -30.74 6.08 61.74
CA PRO A 1 -29.59 6.11 60.86
C PRO A 1 -30.05 6.19 59.43
N HIS A 2 -29.91 7.39 58.88
CA HIS A 2 -30.21 7.66 57.46
C HIS A 2 -28.99 7.28 56.61
N PRO A 3 -29.15 6.64 55.43
CA PRO A 3 -28.08 6.48 54.49
C PRO A 3 -27.79 7.80 53.78
N ILE A 4 -26.54 8.19 53.82
CA ILE A 4 -26.03 9.35 53.10
C ILE A 4 -25.96 8.99 51.61
N GLY A 5 -26.87 9.55 50.80
CA GLY A 5 -26.80 9.42 49.37
C GLY A 5 -25.61 10.23 48.84
N CYS A 6 -24.68 9.58 48.17
CA CYS A 6 -23.68 10.26 47.35
C CYS A 6 -24.38 10.95 46.19
N ALA A 7 -24.51 12.26 46.24
CA ALA A 7 -24.87 13.04 45.08
C ALA A 7 -23.74 12.99 44.06
N ALA A 8 -24.06 12.58 42.85
CA ALA A 8 -23.14 12.68 41.72
C ALA A 8 -22.84 14.16 41.50
N VAL A 9 -21.58 14.54 41.71
CA VAL A 9 -21.10 15.89 41.36
C VAL A 9 -21.07 15.93 39.83
N GLY A 10 -22.10 16.62 39.29
CA GLY A 10 -22.10 16.94 37.88
C GLY A 10 -20.90 17.84 37.58
N VAL A 11 -20.02 17.38 36.72
CA VAL A 11 -18.94 18.21 36.19
C VAL A 11 -19.57 19.29 35.33
N GLN A 12 -19.66 20.50 35.88
CA GLN A 12 -20.11 21.66 35.14
C GLN A 12 -18.96 22.11 34.23
N LEU A 13 -19.10 21.86 32.94
CA LEU A 13 -18.16 22.33 31.93
C LEU A 13 -18.26 23.87 31.89
N MET A 14 -17.26 24.55 32.39
CA MET A 14 -17.13 25.99 32.26
C MET A 14 -16.84 26.33 30.80
N SER A 15 -17.81 26.87 30.09
CA SER A 15 -17.60 27.56 28.84
C SER A 15 -16.89 28.86 29.13
N GLY A 16 -15.64 29.04 28.73
CA GLY A 16 -14.96 30.33 28.78
C GLY A 16 -15.65 31.34 27.85
N PRO A 17 -15.35 32.64 28.00
CA PRO A 17 -16.04 33.72 27.28
C PRO A 17 -15.92 33.68 25.76
N PHE A 18 -15.19 32.77 25.21
CA PHE A 18 -15.07 32.50 23.76
C PHE A 18 -15.56 31.12 23.36
N GLY A 19 -16.29 30.46 24.20
CA GLY A 19 -17.15 29.30 23.96
C GLY A 19 -16.58 28.27 23.00
N SER A 20 -15.45 27.57 23.28
CA SER A 20 -15.16 26.41 22.45
C SER A 20 -13.83 25.72 22.67
N SER A 21 -13.45 25.44 23.88
CA SER A 21 -12.46 24.34 24.05
C SER A 21 -13.08 22.95 23.85
N GLN A 22 -14.40 22.86 23.69
CA GLN A 22 -15.10 21.57 23.51
C GLN A 22 -14.83 20.89 22.18
N TRP A 23 -14.50 21.61 21.11
CA TRP A 23 -14.17 21.01 19.83
C TRP A 23 -12.69 20.59 19.71
N MET A 24 -11.86 21.01 20.69
CA MET A 24 -10.45 20.65 20.73
C MET A 24 -10.15 19.37 21.53
N TYR A 25 -11.10 18.91 22.32
CA TYR A 25 -10.92 17.68 23.11
C TYR A 25 -12.21 16.86 23.15
N ASN A 26 -12.33 15.89 22.28
CA ASN A 26 -13.33 14.84 22.37
C ASN A 26 -12.62 13.51 22.70
N PRO A 27 -12.57 13.10 23.98
CA PRO A 27 -11.86 11.88 24.37
C PRO A 27 -12.55 10.59 23.94
N SER A 28 -13.75 10.66 23.36
CA SER A 28 -14.57 9.47 23.13
C SER A 28 -14.65 9.00 21.68
N THR A 29 -14.14 9.77 20.70
CA THR A 29 -14.15 9.32 19.29
C THR A 29 -12.86 9.71 18.60
N SER A 30 -11.88 8.80 18.61
CA SER A 30 -10.74 8.92 17.70
C SER A 30 -11.26 9.01 16.26
N PHE A 31 -10.82 10.02 15.52
CA PHE A 31 -11.13 10.12 14.10
C PHE A 31 -10.64 8.87 13.36
N TYR A 32 -9.48 8.36 13.74
CA TYR A 32 -8.90 7.17 13.16
C TYR A 32 -9.37 5.92 13.92
N SER A 33 -9.94 4.95 13.19
CA SER A 33 -10.25 3.61 13.70
C SER A 33 -8.98 2.77 13.90
N HIS A 34 -7.92 3.10 13.17
CA HIS A 34 -6.60 2.50 13.25
C HIS A 34 -5.53 3.58 13.10
N THR A 35 -4.51 3.55 13.95
CA THR A 35 -3.37 4.46 13.91
C THR A 35 -2.13 3.70 13.48
N ILE A 36 -1.45 4.18 12.46
CA ILE A 36 -0.15 3.68 12.04
C ILE A 36 0.92 4.34 12.92
N ASN A 37 1.59 3.56 13.75
CA ASN A 37 2.54 4.08 14.73
C ASN A 37 3.98 4.08 14.23
N GLN A 38 4.28 3.34 13.16
CA GLN A 38 5.63 3.14 12.66
C GLN A 38 5.68 3.18 11.13
N SER A 39 6.83 3.52 10.60
CA SER A 39 7.13 3.44 9.17
C SER A 39 8.59 3.04 8.97
N LEU A 40 8.87 2.35 7.88
CA LEU A 40 10.21 2.09 7.41
C LEU A 40 10.68 3.29 6.60
N ARG A 41 11.84 3.83 6.95
CA ARG A 41 12.50 4.84 6.15
C ARG A 41 13.59 4.21 5.30
N PHE A 42 13.61 4.62 4.03
CA PHE A 42 14.70 4.36 3.10
C PHE A 42 15.34 5.71 2.77
N GLY A 43 16.68 5.79 2.85
CA GLY A 43 17.43 7.01 2.58
C GLY A 43 18.13 6.94 1.23
N ASP A 44 18.30 8.10 0.58
CA ASP A 44 19.08 8.21 -0.64
C ASP A 44 20.54 7.85 -0.38
N GLY A 45 21.07 6.95 -1.20
CA GLY A 45 22.45 6.44 -1.06
C GLY A 45 22.62 5.38 0.04
N ASP A 46 21.58 5.06 0.81
CA ASP A 46 21.59 3.94 1.74
C ASP A 46 21.27 2.64 0.96
N VAL A 47 22.14 1.65 1.05
CA VAL A 47 21.90 0.32 0.46
C VAL A 47 20.94 -0.55 1.29
N GLY A 48 20.08 0.09 2.08
CA GLY A 48 19.12 -0.59 2.94
C GLY A 48 17.92 -1.13 2.15
N TYR A 49 17.68 -2.42 2.23
CA TYR A 49 16.49 -3.06 1.67
C TYR A 49 16.00 -4.20 2.56
N LEU A 50 14.75 -4.60 2.38
CA LEU A 50 14.24 -5.84 2.95
C LEU A 50 14.18 -6.90 1.87
N SER A 51 14.51 -8.15 2.22
CA SER A 51 14.37 -9.28 1.31
C SER A 51 13.74 -10.49 1.98
N ARG A 52 13.00 -11.25 1.17
CA ARG A 52 12.46 -12.55 1.58
C ARG A 52 12.37 -13.45 0.34
N THR A 53 12.82 -14.68 0.47
CA THR A 53 12.51 -15.73 -0.48
C THR A 53 11.15 -16.33 -0.12
N PHE A 54 10.19 -16.26 -1.03
CA PHE A 54 8.87 -16.84 -0.84
C PHE A 54 8.90 -18.36 -1.01
N GLY A 55 7.88 -19.02 -0.49
CA GLY A 55 7.62 -20.44 -0.69
C GLY A 55 6.60 -20.69 -1.80
N THR A 56 6.00 -21.88 -1.76
CA THR A 56 4.88 -22.23 -2.65
C THR A 56 3.68 -21.34 -2.33
N PRO A 57 3.12 -20.62 -3.31
CA PRO A 57 1.98 -19.76 -3.09
C PRO A 57 0.71 -20.52 -2.78
N THR A 58 -0.25 -19.86 -2.12
CA THR A 58 -1.62 -20.34 -1.96
C THR A 58 -2.33 -20.39 -3.32
N ASP A 59 -2.20 -19.31 -4.10
CA ASP A 59 -2.64 -19.22 -5.49
C ASP A 59 -1.69 -18.31 -6.27
N SER A 60 -0.97 -18.87 -7.23
CA SER A 60 -0.01 -18.13 -8.05
C SER A 60 -0.66 -17.10 -8.98
N ASN A 61 -1.95 -17.22 -9.23
CA ASN A 61 -2.71 -16.36 -10.14
C ASN A 61 -3.38 -15.18 -9.42
N LYS A 62 -3.35 -15.15 -8.08
CA LYS A 62 -4.03 -14.12 -7.29
C LYS A 62 -3.16 -13.64 -6.15
N TRP A 63 -3.06 -12.32 -6.03
CA TRP A 63 -2.47 -11.68 -4.87
C TRP A 63 -2.84 -10.20 -4.81
N THR A 64 -2.67 -9.61 -3.64
CA THR A 64 -2.88 -8.18 -3.39
C THR A 64 -1.72 -7.63 -2.58
N LEU A 65 -1.18 -6.50 -3.00
CA LEU A 65 -0.23 -5.70 -2.24
C LEU A 65 -0.86 -4.37 -1.87
N SER A 66 -0.84 -4.03 -0.59
CA SER A 66 -1.31 -2.76 -0.04
C SER A 66 -0.23 -2.12 0.80
N LEU A 67 -0.02 -0.82 0.67
CA LEU A 67 0.92 -0.06 1.48
C LEU A 67 0.58 1.42 1.51
N TRP A 68 0.99 2.08 2.59
CA TRP A 68 1.08 3.53 2.66
C TRP A 68 2.50 3.96 2.29
N VAL A 69 2.61 4.94 1.41
CA VAL A 69 3.89 5.44 0.94
C VAL A 69 3.94 6.96 1.02
N LYS A 70 5.11 7.46 1.39
CA LYS A 70 5.48 8.87 1.29
C LYS A 70 6.80 8.94 0.55
N SER A 71 6.79 9.45 -0.67
CA SER A 71 7.96 9.51 -1.54
C SER A 71 8.67 10.85 -1.39
N CYS A 72 9.97 10.83 -1.21
CA CYS A 72 10.82 12.02 -1.20
C CYS A 72 11.51 12.22 -2.56
N ARG A 73 11.47 11.22 -3.43
CA ARG A 73 12.06 11.21 -4.78
C ARG A 73 11.10 10.61 -5.81
N ASN A 74 11.49 10.75 -7.07
CA ASN A 74 10.74 10.24 -8.21
C ASN A 74 10.80 8.70 -8.38
N GLN A 75 11.51 7.98 -7.51
CA GLN A 75 11.61 6.53 -7.58
C GLN A 75 11.50 5.90 -6.20
N VAL A 76 10.50 5.03 -6.03
CA VAL A 76 10.31 4.21 -4.84
C VAL A 76 9.93 2.80 -5.28
N ARG A 77 10.74 1.81 -4.93
CA ARG A 77 10.47 0.40 -5.22
C ARG A 77 9.66 -0.21 -4.09
N PHE A 78 8.41 -0.54 -4.34
CA PHE A 78 7.57 -1.20 -3.35
C PHE A 78 7.91 -2.67 -3.25
N LEU A 79 7.95 -3.34 -4.40
CA LEU A 79 8.27 -4.76 -4.49
C LEU A 79 8.91 -5.03 -5.85
N ASP A 80 10.05 -5.67 -5.82
CA ASP A 80 10.80 -6.09 -7.01
C ASP A 80 11.10 -7.59 -6.93
N VAL A 81 10.93 -8.26 -8.06
CA VAL A 81 11.20 -9.68 -8.22
C VAL A 81 11.82 -9.90 -9.58
N GLY A 82 13.02 -10.46 -9.63
CA GLY A 82 13.65 -10.77 -10.90
C GLY A 82 15.15 -11.04 -10.78
N GLY A 83 15.71 -11.70 -11.77
CA GLY A 83 17.11 -12.10 -11.75
C GLY A 83 18.03 -11.21 -12.57
N SER A 84 17.52 -10.30 -13.39
CA SER A 84 18.33 -9.42 -14.26
C SER A 84 17.52 -8.26 -14.79
N ALA A 85 18.22 -7.19 -15.21
CA ALA A 85 17.59 -6.06 -15.89
C ALA A 85 16.77 -6.53 -17.10
N GLY A 86 15.51 -6.07 -17.17
CA GLY A 86 14.60 -6.45 -18.24
C GLY A 86 13.94 -7.84 -18.10
N ASN A 87 14.18 -8.54 -16.98
CA ASN A 87 13.47 -9.77 -16.61
C ASN A 87 13.00 -9.66 -15.16
N ASP A 88 12.04 -8.79 -14.91
CA ASP A 88 11.56 -8.40 -13.60
C ASP A 88 10.04 -8.16 -13.57
N ASP A 89 9.44 -8.43 -12.44
CA ASP A 89 8.11 -7.95 -12.08
C ASP A 89 8.29 -6.88 -11.01
N LEU A 90 7.71 -5.72 -11.20
CA LEU A 90 8.04 -4.53 -10.47
C LEU A 90 6.81 -3.68 -10.16
N ILE A 91 6.68 -3.30 -8.89
CA ILE A 91 5.69 -2.34 -8.41
C ILE A 91 6.43 -1.20 -7.70
N GLY A 92 6.09 0.04 -8.03
CA GLY A 92 6.73 1.19 -7.41
C GLY A 92 6.16 2.52 -7.89
N ILE A 93 6.83 3.60 -7.48
CA ILE A 93 6.64 4.94 -8.02
C ILE A 93 7.88 5.27 -8.84
N GLY A 94 7.68 5.90 -9.98
CA GLY A 94 8.75 6.41 -10.81
C GLY A 94 8.88 5.69 -12.14
N SER A 95 9.21 6.45 -13.07
CA SER A 95 9.87 6.20 -14.35
C SER A 95 10.68 7.48 -14.58
N PRO A 96 11.74 7.52 -15.39
CA PRO A 96 12.55 8.72 -15.50
C PRO A 96 11.72 9.97 -15.71
N GLY A 97 11.65 10.83 -14.68
CA GLY A 97 10.91 12.09 -14.68
C GLY A 97 9.44 12.02 -14.29
N TYR A 98 8.92 10.90 -13.78
CA TYR A 98 7.49 10.75 -13.50
C TYR A 98 7.23 10.23 -12.08
N GLU A 99 6.37 10.91 -11.36
CA GLU A 99 5.88 10.60 -10.00
C GLU A 99 4.65 9.67 -10.07
N GLN A 100 4.68 8.69 -10.98
CA GLN A 100 3.56 7.79 -11.24
C GLN A 100 3.78 6.44 -10.59
N VAL A 101 2.71 5.85 -10.06
CA VAL A 101 2.72 4.42 -9.69
C VAL A 101 2.83 3.60 -10.98
N TYR A 102 3.61 2.54 -10.92
CA TYR A 102 3.64 1.58 -12.01
C TYR A 102 3.59 0.16 -11.46
N PHE A 103 3.02 -0.72 -12.25
CA PHE A 103 3.00 -2.14 -12.03
C PHE A 103 3.23 -2.83 -13.37
N ASN A 104 4.38 -3.47 -13.51
CA ASN A 104 4.78 -4.08 -14.77
C ASN A 104 5.48 -5.43 -14.58
N LYS A 105 5.48 -6.21 -15.66
CA LYS A 105 6.33 -7.36 -15.86
C LYS A 105 7.11 -7.19 -17.16
N ARG A 106 8.40 -7.50 -17.13
CA ARG A 106 9.27 -7.52 -18.31
C ARG A 106 9.88 -8.89 -18.52
N THR A 107 9.97 -9.27 -19.79
CA THR A 107 10.72 -10.43 -20.24
C THR A 107 11.55 -10.00 -21.44
N SER A 108 12.85 -10.25 -21.41
CA SER A 108 13.80 -9.85 -22.45
C SER A 108 13.67 -8.37 -22.84
N SER A 109 13.55 -7.51 -21.83
CA SER A 109 13.37 -6.04 -21.95
C SER A 109 12.05 -5.58 -22.58
N SER A 110 11.14 -6.48 -22.93
CA SER A 110 9.80 -6.17 -23.42
C SER A 110 8.79 -6.26 -22.28
N TYR A 111 7.76 -5.43 -22.32
CA TYR A 111 6.67 -5.49 -21.34
C TYR A 111 5.68 -6.60 -21.71
N ASP A 112 5.54 -7.61 -20.87
CA ASP A 112 4.48 -8.61 -20.96
C ASP A 112 3.13 -7.97 -20.61
N TYR A 113 3.16 -7.14 -19.53
CA TYR A 113 2.05 -6.27 -19.13
C TYR A 113 2.58 -5.04 -18.39
N ARG A 114 1.81 -3.95 -18.43
CA ARG A 114 2.15 -2.68 -17.76
C ARG A 114 0.91 -1.87 -17.49
N LEU A 115 0.73 -1.46 -16.23
CA LEU A 115 -0.18 -0.38 -15.86
C LEU A 115 0.62 0.80 -15.32
N GLN A 116 0.28 1.99 -15.81
CA GLN A 116 0.84 3.25 -15.32
C GLN A 116 -0.23 4.33 -15.41
N PRO A 117 -0.70 4.87 -14.26
CA PRO A 117 -1.65 5.98 -14.21
C PRO A 117 -1.10 7.26 -14.85
N THR A 118 -2.01 8.12 -15.34
CA THR A 118 -1.68 9.53 -15.65
C THR A 118 -1.49 10.36 -14.40
N GLN A 119 -2.03 9.91 -13.26
CA GLN A 119 -1.96 10.61 -11.98
C GLN A 119 -0.53 10.67 -11.46
N LEU A 120 -0.10 11.87 -11.07
CA LEU A 120 1.22 12.13 -10.49
C LEU A 120 1.10 12.31 -8.96
N LEU A 121 1.95 11.62 -8.20
CA LEU A 121 2.04 11.71 -6.75
C LEU A 121 3.12 12.75 -6.38
N ARG A 122 2.80 14.04 -6.56
CA ARG A 122 3.78 15.15 -6.50
C ARG A 122 4.07 15.70 -5.12
N ASP A 123 3.19 15.44 -4.15
CA ASP A 123 3.37 16.01 -2.81
C ASP A 123 4.26 15.09 -1.95
N PRO A 124 5.53 15.47 -1.69
CA PRO A 124 6.43 14.66 -0.87
C PRO A 124 6.07 14.71 0.62
N SER A 125 5.15 15.58 1.02
CA SER A 125 4.66 15.64 2.40
C SER A 125 3.47 14.72 2.65
N ALA A 126 2.76 14.31 1.60
CA ALA A 126 1.56 13.50 1.69
C ALA A 126 1.86 12.00 1.79
N TRP A 127 1.04 11.30 2.55
CA TRP A 127 0.93 9.85 2.49
C TRP A 127 -0.11 9.44 1.45
N TYR A 128 0.28 8.52 0.58
CA TYR A 128 -0.61 7.91 -0.40
C TYR A 128 -0.82 6.44 -0.06
N HIS A 129 -2.06 5.99 -0.09
CA HIS A 129 -2.37 4.57 0.02
C HIS A 129 -2.41 3.96 -1.37
N CYS A 130 -1.52 3.03 -1.65
CA CYS A 130 -1.45 2.31 -2.92
C CYS A 130 -1.87 0.86 -2.70
N VAL A 131 -2.81 0.38 -3.52
CA VAL A 131 -3.17 -1.04 -3.57
C VAL A 131 -3.03 -1.52 -5.00
N THR A 132 -2.28 -2.61 -5.17
CA THR A 132 -2.14 -3.30 -6.46
C THR A 132 -2.71 -4.70 -6.34
N VAL A 133 -3.54 -5.06 -7.30
CA VAL A 133 -4.23 -6.35 -7.36
C VAL A 133 -3.84 -7.08 -8.64
N PHE A 134 -3.53 -8.34 -8.51
CA PHE A 134 -3.32 -9.25 -9.62
C PHE A 134 -4.28 -10.42 -9.51
N ASP A 135 -5.07 -10.67 -10.55
CA ASP A 135 -5.94 -11.83 -10.71
C ASP A 135 -5.96 -12.25 -12.17
N SER A 136 -4.97 -12.99 -12.62
CA SER A 136 -4.90 -13.44 -14.01
C SER A 136 -5.98 -14.44 -14.40
N SER A 137 -6.71 -14.97 -13.42
CA SER A 137 -7.85 -15.87 -13.67
C SER A 137 -9.14 -15.12 -14.02
N ASN A 138 -9.16 -13.78 -13.84
CA ASN A 138 -10.36 -12.99 -14.14
C ASN A 138 -10.73 -13.04 -15.63
N SER A 139 -12.01 -13.16 -15.93
CA SER A 139 -12.52 -13.18 -17.32
C SER A 139 -12.30 -11.83 -18.03
N THR A 140 -12.45 -10.72 -17.29
CA THR A 140 -12.26 -9.36 -17.81
C THR A 140 -10.79 -8.99 -17.77
N SER A 141 -10.20 -8.68 -18.92
CA SER A 141 -8.77 -8.38 -19.01
C SER A 141 -8.33 -7.20 -18.14
N SER A 142 -9.13 -6.14 -18.10
CA SER A 142 -8.87 -4.95 -17.28
C SER A 142 -8.96 -5.19 -15.77
N ASP A 143 -9.51 -6.33 -15.34
CA ASP A 143 -9.62 -6.70 -13.94
C ASP A 143 -8.54 -7.73 -13.50
N ARG A 144 -7.67 -8.13 -14.44
CA ARG A 144 -6.54 -9.02 -14.11
C ARG A 144 -5.38 -8.32 -13.44
N GLN A 145 -5.32 -7.01 -13.60
CA GLN A 145 -4.30 -6.15 -12.99
C GLN A 145 -4.94 -4.79 -12.70
N ILE A 146 -4.92 -4.35 -11.44
CA ILE A 146 -5.58 -3.12 -11.01
C ILE A 146 -4.66 -2.34 -10.09
N ILE A 147 -4.69 -1.02 -10.21
CA ILE A 147 -4.07 -0.08 -9.27
C ILE A 147 -5.17 0.77 -8.64
N TYR A 148 -5.11 0.91 -7.32
CA TYR A 148 -5.92 1.85 -6.56
C TYR A 148 -5.00 2.85 -5.85
N ILE A 149 -5.44 4.11 -5.78
CA ILE A 149 -4.77 5.17 -5.03
C ILE A 149 -5.80 5.81 -4.10
N ASN A 150 -5.51 5.85 -2.81
CA ASN A 150 -6.40 6.40 -1.77
C ASN A 150 -7.82 5.84 -1.83
N GLY A 151 -7.96 4.53 -2.06
CA GLY A 151 -9.24 3.83 -2.11
C GLY A 151 -9.92 3.83 -3.48
N GLU A 152 -9.50 4.67 -4.42
CA GLU A 152 -10.13 4.82 -5.74
C GLU A 152 -9.39 4.03 -6.81
N ARG A 153 -10.14 3.32 -7.66
CA ARG A 153 -9.58 2.62 -8.83
C ARG A 153 -9.08 3.62 -9.86
N VAL A 154 -7.83 3.46 -10.27
CA VAL A 154 -7.27 4.28 -11.34
C VAL A 154 -7.74 3.77 -12.69
N THR A 155 -8.40 4.64 -13.45
CA THR A 155 -8.92 4.34 -14.80
C THR A 155 -8.25 5.16 -15.89
N ALA A 156 -7.67 6.31 -15.54
CA ALA A 156 -6.90 7.13 -16.46
C ALA A 156 -5.44 6.64 -16.49
N LEU A 157 -5.03 6.04 -17.60
CA LEU A 157 -3.77 5.33 -17.75
C LEU A 157 -2.97 5.87 -18.93
N ASP A 158 -1.67 6.13 -18.73
CA ASP A 158 -0.69 6.39 -19.80
C ASP A 158 -0.29 5.10 -20.52
N TYR A 159 -0.21 4.00 -19.75
CA TYR A 159 0.04 2.66 -20.27
C TYR A 159 -0.95 1.68 -19.67
N SER A 160 -1.57 0.88 -20.56
CA SER A 160 -2.57 -0.13 -20.19
C SER A 160 -2.38 -1.39 -21.05
N SER A 161 -1.48 -2.26 -20.62
CA SER A 161 -1.32 -3.61 -21.17
C SER A 161 -1.58 -4.62 -20.07
N TYR A 162 -2.57 -5.46 -20.26
CA TYR A 162 -3.04 -6.38 -19.22
C TYR A 162 -2.50 -7.80 -19.42
N PRO A 163 -2.33 -8.57 -18.32
CA PRO A 163 -1.94 -9.98 -18.40
C PRO A 163 -2.94 -10.80 -19.24
N SER A 164 -2.45 -11.78 -19.98
CA SER A 164 -3.29 -12.81 -20.58
C SER A 164 -4.02 -13.61 -19.49
N SER A 165 -5.12 -14.28 -19.84
CA SER A 165 -5.79 -15.18 -18.91
C SER A 165 -4.83 -16.32 -18.49
N GLY A 166 -4.71 -16.51 -17.17
CA GLY A 166 -3.80 -17.50 -16.59
C GLY A 166 -2.31 -17.14 -16.67
N ALA A 167 -1.96 -15.90 -17.04
CA ALA A 167 -0.56 -15.47 -17.08
C ALA A 167 0.07 -15.55 -15.69
N ALA A 168 1.28 -16.09 -15.62
CA ALA A 168 2.06 -16.11 -14.38
C ALA A 168 2.71 -14.76 -14.10
N SER A 169 2.63 -14.31 -12.84
CA SER A 169 3.50 -13.27 -12.28
C SER A 169 4.74 -13.93 -11.67
N ARG A 170 5.87 -13.24 -11.61
CA ARG A 170 6.99 -13.66 -10.75
C ARG A 170 6.76 -13.27 -9.30
N ILE A 171 6.00 -12.19 -9.06
CA ILE A 171 5.52 -11.87 -7.72
C ILE A 171 4.67 -13.06 -7.24
N ASN A 172 4.83 -13.40 -5.96
CA ASN A 172 4.19 -14.56 -5.33
C ASN A 172 4.72 -15.92 -5.82
N THR A 173 5.98 -16.00 -6.20
CA THR A 173 6.66 -17.27 -6.55
C THR A 173 7.82 -17.55 -5.61
N ALA A 174 8.36 -18.78 -5.63
CA ALA A 174 9.43 -19.25 -4.75
C ALA A 174 10.81 -18.68 -5.12
N VAL A 175 10.92 -17.36 -5.19
CA VAL A 175 12.16 -16.62 -5.49
C VAL A 175 12.34 -15.46 -4.52
N GLU A 176 13.50 -14.81 -4.56
CA GLU A 176 13.77 -13.63 -3.75
C GLU A 176 12.90 -12.45 -4.19
N HIS A 177 12.27 -11.80 -3.21
CA HIS A 177 11.53 -10.54 -3.35
C HIS A 177 12.25 -9.48 -2.54
N ARG A 178 12.37 -8.27 -3.08
CA ARG A 178 12.98 -7.12 -2.39
C ARG A 178 12.02 -5.95 -2.28
N ILE A 179 12.12 -5.25 -1.16
CA ILE A 179 11.45 -3.99 -0.87
C ILE A 179 12.54 -2.95 -0.68
N GLY A 180 12.46 -1.83 -1.38
CA GLY A 180 13.42 -0.74 -1.25
C GLY A 180 14.51 -0.70 -2.31
N THR A 181 14.70 -1.77 -3.07
CA THR A 181 15.68 -1.81 -4.17
C THR A 181 15.27 -2.84 -5.22
N THR A 182 16.04 -2.94 -6.30
CA THR A 182 15.86 -4.02 -7.28
C THR A 182 16.72 -5.23 -6.94
N VAL A 183 16.31 -6.41 -7.39
CA VAL A 183 17.06 -7.66 -7.15
C VAL A 183 18.41 -7.68 -7.88
N TYR A 184 18.52 -6.98 -9.02
CA TYR A 184 19.69 -7.02 -9.89
C TYR A 184 20.62 -5.79 -9.79
N SER A 185 20.24 -4.74 -9.07
CA SER A 185 21.05 -3.51 -8.96
C SER A 185 20.69 -2.74 -7.69
N SER A 186 21.70 -2.32 -6.95
CA SER A 186 21.55 -1.40 -5.81
C SER A 186 21.47 0.08 -6.24
N SER A 187 21.50 0.38 -7.55
CA SER A 187 21.46 1.75 -8.06
C SER A 187 20.06 2.37 -8.08
N PHE A 188 19.05 1.61 -7.68
CA PHE A 188 17.66 2.06 -7.62
C PHE A 188 17.20 2.12 -6.16
N ASP A 189 17.82 3.00 -5.40
CA ASP A 189 17.54 3.15 -3.99
C ASP A 189 16.22 3.89 -3.78
N ASN A 190 15.48 3.48 -2.77
CA ASN A 190 14.30 4.22 -2.32
C ASN A 190 14.74 5.47 -1.56
N ASP A 191 13.97 6.55 -1.73
CA ASP A 191 14.04 7.68 -0.82
C ASP A 191 12.60 8.03 -0.38
N GLY A 192 12.27 7.69 0.85
CA GLY A 192 10.93 7.88 1.37
C GLY A 192 10.59 6.97 2.53
N TYR A 193 9.29 6.82 2.74
CA TYR A 193 8.75 6.03 3.85
C TYR A 193 7.70 5.05 3.33
N ILE A 194 7.70 3.85 3.89
CA ILE A 194 6.67 2.83 3.68
C ILE A 194 6.10 2.44 5.04
N ALA A 195 4.77 2.36 5.13
CA ALA A 195 4.07 1.97 6.35
C ALA A 195 2.92 1.01 6.04
N GLU A 196 2.57 0.15 7.01
CA GLU A 196 1.47 -0.82 6.92
C GLU A 196 1.49 -1.62 5.61
N MET A 197 2.67 -2.05 5.17
CA MET A 197 2.76 -2.87 3.98
C MET A 197 2.18 -4.25 4.24
N THR A 198 1.18 -4.62 3.47
CA THR A 198 0.45 -5.88 3.59
C THR A 198 0.46 -6.58 2.24
N PHE A 199 0.98 -7.80 2.20
CA PHE A 199 0.89 -8.69 1.05
C PHE A 199 -0.05 -9.85 1.37
N VAL A 200 -1.03 -10.08 0.50
CA VAL A 200 -2.02 -11.15 0.65
C VAL A 200 -1.90 -12.09 -0.55
N ASP A 201 -1.52 -13.32 -0.26
CA ASP A 201 -1.37 -14.41 -1.22
C ASP A 201 -2.69 -15.18 -1.39
N GLY A 202 -3.09 -15.38 -2.61
CA GLY A 202 -4.27 -16.16 -2.99
C GLY A 202 -5.58 -15.38 -3.05
N GLN A 203 -5.56 -14.06 -2.84
CA GLN A 203 -6.78 -13.26 -2.85
C GLN A 203 -6.62 -11.94 -3.63
N ALA A 204 -7.62 -11.60 -4.42
CA ALA A 204 -7.80 -10.31 -5.08
C ALA A 204 -8.72 -9.43 -4.24
N LEU A 205 -8.15 -8.65 -3.32
CA LEU A 205 -8.89 -7.83 -2.37
C LEU A 205 -9.07 -6.39 -2.89
N THR A 206 -10.17 -5.76 -2.47
CA THR A 206 -10.43 -4.34 -2.73
C THR A 206 -9.76 -3.45 -1.67
N PRO A 207 -9.58 -2.15 -1.94
CA PRO A 207 -8.96 -1.22 -0.98
C PRO A 207 -9.68 -1.17 0.37
N THR A 208 -10.99 -1.45 0.41
CA THR A 208 -11.80 -1.43 1.64
C THR A 208 -11.39 -2.49 2.67
N SER A 209 -10.55 -3.46 2.27
CA SER A 209 -9.90 -4.41 3.19
C SER A 209 -8.76 -3.75 4.01
N PHE A 210 -8.20 -2.65 3.53
CA PHE A 210 -7.00 -1.99 4.08
C PHE A 210 -7.25 -0.56 4.55
N GLY A 211 -8.32 0.06 4.09
CA GLY A 211 -8.71 1.42 4.44
C GLY A 211 -10.21 1.61 4.40
N GLU A 212 -10.64 2.77 4.85
CA GLU A 212 -12.04 3.20 4.85
C GLU A 212 -12.15 4.71 4.61
N THR A 213 -13.30 5.15 4.12
CA THR A 213 -13.60 6.58 4.02
C THR A 213 -14.35 7.04 5.26
N LYS A 214 -13.84 8.05 5.97
CA LYS A 214 -14.48 8.66 7.12
C LYS A 214 -14.51 10.18 6.92
N ALA A 215 -15.70 10.76 6.96
CA ALA A 215 -15.92 12.19 6.69
C ALA A 215 -15.24 12.68 5.38
N GLY A 216 -15.29 11.87 4.32
CA GLY A 216 -14.69 12.20 3.02
C GLY A 216 -13.17 12.01 2.94
N ILE A 217 -12.52 11.54 3.99
CA ILE A 217 -11.08 11.29 4.03
C ILE A 217 -10.82 9.78 4.03
N TRP A 218 -9.92 9.32 3.16
CA TRP A 218 -9.44 7.94 3.14
C TRP A 218 -8.43 7.73 4.27
N ILE A 219 -8.71 6.78 5.17
CA ILE A 219 -7.91 6.50 6.36
C ILE A 219 -7.56 5.01 6.46
N PRO A 220 -6.47 4.65 7.17
CA PRO A 220 -6.07 3.26 7.34
C PRO A 220 -7.07 2.49 8.22
N LYS A 221 -7.17 1.19 7.95
CA LYS A 221 -7.96 0.21 8.69
C LYS A 221 -7.05 -0.90 9.23
N ASN A 222 -7.41 -1.47 10.36
CA ASN A 222 -6.67 -2.60 10.92
C ASN A 222 -6.77 -3.82 10.01
N THR A 223 -5.64 -4.34 9.58
CA THR A 223 -5.52 -5.48 8.67
C THR A 223 -5.19 -6.80 9.38
N SER A 224 -5.11 -6.82 10.72
CA SER A 224 -4.72 -8.02 11.49
C SER A 224 -5.67 -9.21 11.33
N GLY A 225 -6.92 -8.97 10.93
CA GLY A 225 -7.94 -10.00 10.70
C GLY A 225 -7.93 -10.63 9.31
N LEU A 226 -7.02 -10.22 8.42
CA LEU A 226 -6.93 -10.77 7.07
C LEU A 226 -6.27 -12.16 7.08
N THR A 227 -6.73 -13.03 6.17
CA THR A 227 -6.03 -14.28 5.88
C THR A 227 -4.95 -14.00 4.85
N PHE A 228 -3.68 -14.07 5.26
CA PHE A 228 -2.55 -13.65 4.43
C PHE A 228 -2.14 -14.67 3.36
N GLY A 229 -2.44 -15.96 3.55
CA GLY A 229 -1.95 -17.05 2.70
C GLY A 229 -0.50 -17.43 3.02
N ASN A 230 0.08 -18.38 2.24
CA ASN A 230 1.39 -18.97 2.55
C ASN A 230 2.55 -17.97 2.46
N ASN A 231 2.53 -17.10 1.46
CA ASN A 231 3.57 -16.08 1.24
C ASN A 231 3.21 -14.71 1.82
N GLY A 232 1.98 -14.57 2.32
CA GLY A 232 1.51 -13.29 2.81
C GLY A 232 2.25 -12.80 4.06
N PHE A 233 2.27 -11.47 4.25
CA PHE A 233 2.91 -10.83 5.38
C PHE A 233 2.32 -9.43 5.64
N ARG A 234 2.62 -8.90 6.81
CA ARG A 234 2.37 -7.52 7.20
C ARG A 234 3.61 -6.94 7.85
N LEU A 235 4.02 -5.76 7.40
CA LEU A 235 5.08 -4.94 8.02
C LEU A 235 4.39 -3.73 8.67
N GLN A 236 4.69 -3.53 9.96
CA GLN A 236 4.16 -2.45 10.79
C GLN A 236 5.29 -1.54 11.26
#